data_d40eb78aaaf51347fa244ea090dae899
#
_entry.id   d40eb78aaaf51347fa244ea090dae899
#
_cell.length_a   1.000
_cell.length_b   1.000
_cell.length_c   1.000
_cell.angle_alpha   90.00
_cell.angle_beta   90.00
_cell.angle_gamma   90.00
#
_symmetry.space_group_name_H-M   'P 1'
#
loop_
_entity.id
_entity.type
_entity.pdbx_description
1 polymer ?
#
loop_
_entity_poly.entity_id
_entity_poly.type
_entity_poly.pdbx_seq_one_letter_code
_entity_poly.pdbx_strand_id
1 'polypeptide(L)'
;VQNQLQRLGWDEGWIYLKKLSQLVGQFPDSGSAPPKLVGTGEYAVGVAYIHALTKYKSQGFDIVTFSPSQTAGDVDCISIMKNTKNLEEAKKFVNFILGKDAQELMTSITFTVPVNSEAKVLEGCTRIEDVDLIKYDAKKAAEQKNQVLSLWSKTTSGSF
;
A
#
# COMPACT_ATOMS: atom_id res chain seq x y z
N VAL A 1 0.61 9.43 4.46
CA VAL A 1 0.17 10.66 5.13
C VAL A 1 -1.10 10.40 5.95
N GLN A 2 -2.24 10.09 5.34
CA GLN A 2 -3.55 9.93 6.02
C GLN A 2 -3.53 8.93 7.19
N ASN A 3 -2.83 7.82 7.08
CA ASN A 3 -2.67 6.87 8.17
C ASN A 3 -2.11 7.55 9.43
N GLN A 4 -1.06 8.35 9.30
CA GLN A 4 -0.43 9.03 10.43
C GLN A 4 -1.34 10.10 11.04
N LEU A 5 -2.09 10.82 10.18
CA LEU A 5 -3.07 11.80 10.66
C LEU A 5 -4.23 11.15 11.41
N GLN A 6 -4.67 9.97 11.00
CA GLN A 6 -5.72 9.25 11.71
C GLN A 6 -5.20 8.58 13.00
N ARG A 7 -3.96 8.11 13.02
CA ARG A 7 -3.34 7.47 14.17
C ARG A 7 -2.97 8.45 15.28
N LEU A 8 -2.38 9.58 14.91
CA LEU A 8 -1.83 10.57 15.86
C LEU A 8 -2.77 11.76 16.11
N GLY A 9 -3.83 11.90 15.33
CA GLY A 9 -4.62 13.11 15.25
C GLY A 9 -4.03 14.14 14.28
N TRP A 10 -4.82 15.19 13.99
CA TRP A 10 -4.46 16.16 12.94
C TRP A 10 -3.18 16.93 13.27
N ASP A 11 -3.09 17.54 14.45
CA ASP A 11 -1.98 18.43 14.80
C ASP A 11 -0.68 17.64 15.04
N GLU A 12 -0.72 16.63 15.88
CA GLU A 12 0.44 15.78 16.16
C GLU A 12 0.90 15.01 14.91
N GLY A 13 -0.04 14.59 14.09
CA GLY A 13 0.25 13.93 12.81
C GLY A 13 1.04 14.84 11.86
N TRP A 14 0.67 16.12 11.76
CA TRP A 14 1.42 17.08 10.93
C TRP A 14 2.80 17.45 11.53
N ILE A 15 2.90 17.54 12.85
CA ILE A 15 4.20 17.72 13.53
C ILE A 15 5.13 16.54 13.19
N TYR A 16 4.62 15.30 13.32
CA TYR A 16 5.37 14.10 12.97
C TYR A 16 5.79 14.08 11.49
N LEU A 17 4.84 14.33 10.57
CA LEU A 17 5.09 14.31 9.13
C LEU A 17 6.12 15.37 8.69
N LYS A 18 6.10 16.56 9.30
CA LYS A 18 7.08 17.60 9.06
C LYS A 18 8.48 17.18 9.52
N LYS A 19 8.60 16.59 10.70
CA LYS A 19 9.89 16.04 11.18
C LYS A 19 10.37 14.90 10.29
N LEU A 20 9.47 14.00 9.89
CA LEU A 20 9.81 12.89 9.01
C LEU A 20 10.30 13.38 7.64
N SER A 21 9.64 14.39 7.04
CA SER A 21 10.03 14.91 5.72
C SER A 21 11.45 15.49 5.68
N GLN A 22 11.96 15.98 6.80
CA GLN A 22 13.32 16.48 6.93
C GLN A 22 14.38 15.37 7.00
N LEU A 23 13.97 14.15 7.31
CA LEU A 23 14.85 12.96 7.42
C LEU A 23 14.81 12.08 6.19
N VAL A 24 13.82 12.27 5.32
CA VAL A 24 13.65 11.48 4.10
C VAL A 24 14.52 12.05 2.99
N GLY A 25 15.45 11.26 2.49
CA GLY A 25 16.34 11.68 1.40
C GLY A 25 15.66 11.72 0.03
N GLN A 26 14.59 10.95 -0.18
CA GLN A 26 13.87 10.92 -1.45
C GLN A 26 12.41 10.48 -1.29
N PHE A 27 11.51 11.15 -2.03
CA PHE A 27 10.11 10.76 -2.23
C PHE A 27 9.92 10.32 -3.69
N PRO A 28 10.16 9.05 -4.04
CA PRO A 28 10.04 8.61 -5.42
C PRO A 28 8.57 8.51 -5.84
N ASP A 29 8.29 8.77 -7.12
CA ASP A 29 6.95 8.68 -7.69
C ASP A 29 6.42 7.24 -7.83
N SER A 30 7.32 6.26 -7.84
CA SER A 30 6.98 4.84 -7.96
C SER A 30 6.99 4.12 -6.63
N GLY A 31 5.89 3.43 -6.29
CA GLY A 31 5.79 2.60 -5.08
C GLY A 31 6.75 1.41 -5.03
N SER A 32 7.37 1.03 -6.16
CA SER A 32 8.38 -0.03 -6.24
C SER A 32 9.83 0.49 -6.16
N ALA A 33 10.04 1.80 -6.18
CA ALA A 33 11.38 2.37 -6.09
C ALA A 33 12.03 2.21 -4.70
N PRO A 34 11.34 2.43 -3.56
CA PRO A 34 11.99 2.31 -2.26
C PRO A 34 12.61 0.93 -1.99
N PRO A 35 11.96 -0.23 -2.26
CA PRO A 35 12.61 -1.52 -2.05
C PRO A 35 13.82 -1.74 -2.95
N LYS A 36 13.81 -1.20 -4.18
CA LYS A 36 14.98 -1.25 -5.05
C LYS A 36 16.15 -0.48 -4.47
N LEU A 37 15.92 0.77 -4.06
CA LEU A 37 16.94 1.66 -3.50
C LEU A 37 17.57 1.10 -2.22
N VAL A 38 16.78 0.45 -1.37
CA VAL A 38 17.30 -0.26 -0.19
C VAL A 38 18.06 -1.52 -0.61
N GLY A 39 17.52 -2.30 -1.52
CA GLY A 39 18.15 -3.55 -1.99
C GLY A 39 19.48 -3.33 -2.73
N THR A 40 19.69 -2.16 -3.35
CA THR A 40 20.97 -1.77 -3.97
C THR A 40 21.94 -1.07 -3.00
N GLY A 41 21.52 -0.84 -1.74
CA GLY A 41 22.33 -0.20 -0.72
C GLY A 41 22.43 1.32 -0.82
N GLU A 42 21.63 1.96 -1.68
CA GLU A 42 21.58 3.44 -1.77
C GLU A 42 20.96 4.08 -0.52
N TYR A 43 19.98 3.38 0.08
CA TYR A 43 19.31 3.81 1.30
C TYR A 43 19.26 2.67 2.32
N ALA A 44 19.42 3.01 3.60
CA ALA A 44 19.35 2.03 4.68
C ALA A 44 17.91 1.61 5.03
N VAL A 45 16.94 2.49 4.82
CA VAL A 45 15.52 2.27 5.17
C VAL A 45 14.61 2.79 4.06
N GLY A 46 13.56 2.03 3.74
CA GLY A 46 12.53 2.42 2.79
C GLY A 46 11.14 2.08 3.30
N VAL A 47 10.15 2.88 2.92
CA VAL A 47 8.73 2.63 3.18
C VAL A 47 8.05 2.29 1.86
N ALA A 48 7.41 1.13 1.78
CA ALA A 48 6.77 0.65 0.56
C ALA A 48 5.59 -0.29 0.88
N TYR A 49 4.88 -0.71 -0.16
CA TYR A 49 3.88 -1.77 -0.05
C TYR A 49 4.55 -3.12 0.21
N ILE A 50 3.94 -3.93 1.07
CA ILE A 50 4.50 -5.24 1.45
C ILE A 50 4.73 -6.17 0.25
N HIS A 51 3.83 -6.17 -0.73
CA HIS A 51 3.98 -6.98 -1.95
C HIS A 51 5.22 -6.58 -2.77
N ALA A 52 5.56 -5.29 -2.82
CA ALA A 52 6.76 -4.82 -3.50
C ALA A 52 8.02 -5.31 -2.76
N LEU A 53 8.02 -5.27 -1.42
CA LEU A 53 9.11 -5.79 -0.60
C LEU A 53 9.31 -7.29 -0.82
N THR A 54 8.22 -8.06 -0.77
CA THR A 54 8.24 -9.52 -0.99
C THR A 54 8.77 -9.86 -2.38
N LYS A 55 8.35 -9.11 -3.41
CA LYS A 55 8.86 -9.28 -4.78
C LYS A 55 10.37 -9.10 -4.87
N TYR A 56 10.93 -8.04 -4.32
CA TYR A 56 12.38 -7.81 -4.37
C TYR A 56 13.17 -8.85 -3.56
N LYS A 57 12.64 -9.27 -2.41
CA LYS A 57 13.21 -10.35 -1.63
C LYS A 57 13.25 -11.67 -2.42
N SER A 58 12.17 -12.01 -3.14
CA SER A 58 12.13 -13.21 -4.00
C SER A 58 13.10 -13.15 -5.18
N GLN A 59 13.53 -11.96 -5.58
CA GLN A 59 14.56 -11.73 -6.60
C GLN A 59 16.00 -11.79 -6.06
N GLY A 60 16.18 -12.11 -4.77
CA GLY A 60 17.49 -12.29 -4.14
C GLY A 60 18.09 -11.01 -3.53
N PHE A 61 17.32 -9.90 -3.45
CA PHE A 61 17.79 -8.72 -2.73
C PHE A 61 17.81 -8.99 -1.22
N ASP A 62 18.90 -8.60 -0.56
CA ASP A 62 19.05 -8.72 0.90
C ASP A 62 18.28 -7.61 1.62
N ILE A 63 17.00 -7.84 1.79
CA ILE A 63 16.06 -6.88 2.40
C ILE A 63 15.39 -7.55 3.60
N VAL A 64 15.50 -6.91 4.76
CA VAL A 64 14.69 -7.25 5.95
C VAL A 64 13.40 -6.45 5.91
N THR A 65 12.28 -7.13 6.05
CA THR A 65 10.95 -6.52 5.97
C THR A 65 10.20 -6.69 7.28
N PHE A 66 9.46 -5.67 7.70
CA PHE A 66 8.54 -5.74 8.82
C PHE A 66 7.36 -4.80 8.61
N SER A 67 6.22 -5.16 9.22
CA SER A 67 5.05 -4.29 9.30
C SER A 67 4.93 -3.74 10.72
N PRO A 68 5.06 -2.42 10.93
CA PRO A 68 4.89 -1.84 12.26
C PRO A 68 3.44 -1.98 12.73
N SER A 69 3.23 -1.94 14.05
CA SER A 69 1.89 -1.86 14.64
C SER A 69 1.12 -0.65 14.10
N GLN A 70 -0.19 -0.80 13.94
CA GLN A 70 -1.09 0.21 13.39
C GLN A 70 -0.67 0.70 11.99
N THR A 71 -0.21 -0.23 11.16
CA THR A 71 0.15 0.08 9.76
C THR A 71 -1.09 0.33 8.91
N ALA A 72 -0.91 0.97 7.76
CA ALA A 72 -1.98 1.16 6.78
C ALA A 72 -2.20 -0.13 5.98
N GLY A 73 -3.46 -0.44 5.72
CA GLY A 73 -3.87 -1.38 4.70
C GLY A 73 -4.85 -0.73 3.74
N ASP A 74 -4.85 -1.17 2.50
CA ASP A 74 -5.82 -0.75 1.48
C ASP A 74 -6.27 -1.96 0.68
N VAL A 75 -7.48 -1.89 0.14
CA VAL A 75 -8.08 -2.94 -0.67
C VAL A 75 -8.34 -2.39 -2.06
N ASP A 76 -7.70 -3.01 -3.05
CA ASP A 76 -7.94 -2.69 -4.44
C ASP A 76 -9.36 -3.12 -4.86
N CYS A 77 -10.05 -2.24 -5.56
CA CYS A 77 -11.43 -2.45 -5.95
C CYS A 77 -11.56 -2.67 -7.45
N ILE A 78 -12.41 -3.61 -7.85
CA ILE A 78 -12.87 -3.75 -9.23
C ILE A 78 -14.29 -3.21 -9.34
N SER A 79 -14.58 -2.43 -10.39
CA SER A 79 -15.87 -1.81 -10.61
C SER A 79 -16.38 -2.03 -12.03
N ILE A 80 -17.69 -2.18 -12.17
CA ILE A 80 -18.36 -2.28 -13.48
C ILE A 80 -18.87 -0.89 -13.87
N MET A 81 -18.52 -0.44 -15.07
CA MET A 81 -18.98 0.86 -15.60
C MET A 81 -20.50 0.86 -15.76
N LYS A 82 -21.18 1.91 -15.26
CA LYS A 82 -22.66 2.02 -15.24
C LYS A 82 -23.32 1.78 -16.59
N ASN A 83 -22.71 2.21 -17.68
CA ASN A 83 -23.29 2.16 -19.03
C ASN A 83 -22.60 1.11 -19.91
N THR A 84 -22.01 0.08 -19.33
CA THR A 84 -21.42 -1.02 -20.14
C THR A 84 -22.52 -1.71 -20.97
N LYS A 85 -22.20 -2.04 -22.23
CA LYS A 85 -23.05 -2.83 -23.09
C LYS A 85 -22.92 -4.34 -22.84
N ASN A 86 -21.86 -4.75 -22.10
CA ASN A 86 -21.51 -6.14 -21.83
C ASN A 86 -21.62 -6.44 -20.33
N LEU A 87 -22.78 -6.15 -19.73
CA LEU A 87 -22.95 -6.23 -18.28
C LEU A 87 -22.77 -7.66 -17.75
N GLU A 88 -23.32 -8.65 -18.42
CA GLU A 88 -23.26 -10.04 -17.97
C GLU A 88 -21.84 -10.61 -18.08
N GLU A 89 -21.11 -10.27 -19.11
CA GLU A 89 -19.69 -10.62 -19.28
C GLU A 89 -18.82 -9.93 -18.22
N ALA A 90 -19.10 -8.66 -17.94
CA ALA A 90 -18.39 -7.92 -16.89
C ALA A 90 -18.63 -8.55 -15.50
N LYS A 91 -19.86 -8.97 -15.20
CA LYS A 91 -20.16 -9.70 -13.95
C LYS A 91 -19.41 -11.04 -13.87
N LYS A 92 -19.38 -11.81 -14.95
CA LYS A 92 -18.62 -13.07 -15.02
C LYS A 92 -17.14 -12.83 -14.74
N PHE A 93 -16.56 -11.79 -15.32
CA PHE A 93 -15.17 -11.43 -15.11
C PHE A 93 -14.91 -11.01 -13.65
N VAL A 94 -15.76 -10.17 -13.04
CA VAL A 94 -15.64 -9.80 -11.64
C VAL A 94 -15.70 -11.03 -10.73
N ASN A 95 -16.66 -11.92 -10.96
CA ASN A 95 -16.79 -13.16 -10.19
C ASN A 95 -15.57 -14.07 -10.35
N PHE A 96 -15.01 -14.16 -11.55
CA PHE A 96 -13.78 -14.90 -11.80
C PHE A 96 -12.59 -14.32 -11.01
N ILE A 97 -12.38 -13.00 -11.06
CA ILE A 97 -11.26 -12.31 -10.36
C ILE A 97 -11.37 -12.44 -8.84
N LEU A 98 -12.59 -12.47 -8.29
CA LEU A 98 -12.82 -12.68 -6.86
C LEU A 98 -12.81 -14.17 -6.45
N GLY A 99 -12.75 -15.07 -7.40
CA GLY A 99 -12.66 -16.51 -7.17
C GLY A 99 -11.30 -16.94 -6.64
N LYS A 100 -11.28 -18.06 -5.93
CA LYS A 100 -10.08 -18.64 -5.32
C LYS A 100 -8.92 -18.78 -6.30
N ASP A 101 -9.14 -19.43 -7.43
CA ASP A 101 -8.08 -19.77 -8.40
C ASP A 101 -7.44 -18.50 -9.00
N ALA A 102 -8.26 -17.50 -9.31
CA ALA A 102 -7.78 -16.22 -9.82
C ALA A 102 -6.97 -15.44 -8.75
N GLN A 103 -7.43 -15.47 -7.50
CA GLN A 103 -6.72 -14.82 -6.39
C GLN A 103 -5.39 -15.54 -6.09
N GLU A 104 -5.33 -16.86 -6.14
CA GLU A 104 -4.08 -17.62 -6.01
C GLU A 104 -3.12 -17.32 -7.14
N LEU A 105 -3.61 -17.24 -8.39
CA LEU A 105 -2.79 -16.86 -9.55
C LEU A 105 -2.27 -15.43 -9.42
N MET A 106 -3.10 -14.47 -9.05
CA MET A 106 -2.70 -13.08 -8.83
C MET A 106 -1.61 -12.99 -7.76
N THR A 107 -1.80 -13.64 -6.61
CA THR A 107 -0.80 -13.68 -5.53
C THR A 107 0.52 -14.26 -6.00
N SER A 108 0.50 -15.32 -6.83
CA SER A 108 1.72 -15.96 -7.36
C SER A 108 2.56 -15.04 -8.27
N ILE A 109 1.93 -14.05 -8.89
CA ILE A 109 2.59 -13.13 -9.83
C ILE A 109 2.93 -11.78 -9.17
N THR A 110 2.00 -11.28 -8.37
CA THR A 110 2.08 -9.90 -7.83
C THR A 110 2.51 -9.83 -6.38
N PHE A 111 2.52 -10.96 -5.66
CA PHE A 111 2.77 -11.05 -4.21
C PHE A 111 1.76 -10.27 -3.35
N THR A 112 0.63 -9.87 -3.92
CA THR A 112 -0.45 -9.20 -3.19
C THR A 112 -1.17 -10.17 -2.26
N VAL A 113 -1.74 -9.66 -1.19
CA VAL A 113 -2.56 -10.45 -0.26
C VAL A 113 -3.93 -10.70 -0.90
N PRO A 114 -4.39 -11.96 -1.02
CA PRO A 114 -5.70 -12.25 -1.57
C PRO A 114 -6.81 -11.79 -0.60
N VAL A 115 -7.93 -11.31 -1.16
CA VAL A 115 -9.13 -10.97 -0.38
C VAL A 115 -10.08 -12.17 -0.22
N ASN A 116 -9.92 -13.21 -1.02
CA ASN A 116 -10.66 -14.46 -0.88
C ASN A 116 -10.02 -15.32 0.22
N SER A 117 -10.76 -15.59 1.30
CA SER A 117 -10.27 -16.34 2.46
C SER A 117 -9.93 -17.81 2.17
N GLU A 118 -10.42 -18.37 1.06
CA GLU A 118 -10.09 -19.73 0.62
C GLU A 118 -8.81 -19.79 -0.22
N ALA A 119 -8.34 -18.65 -0.72
CA ALA A 119 -7.13 -18.58 -1.53
C ALA A 119 -5.88 -18.80 -0.68
N LYS A 120 -4.98 -19.62 -1.17
CA LYS A 120 -3.70 -19.88 -0.51
C LYS A 120 -2.78 -18.68 -0.67
N VAL A 121 -2.12 -18.32 0.42
CA VAL A 121 -1.03 -17.34 0.42
C VAL A 121 0.28 -18.09 0.20
N LEU A 122 1.12 -17.58 -0.70
CA LEU A 122 2.44 -18.18 -0.95
C LEU A 122 3.32 -18.10 0.29
N GLU A 123 4.21 -19.07 0.41
CA GLU A 123 5.24 -19.05 1.44
C GLU A 123 6.10 -17.79 1.32
N GLY A 124 6.33 -17.13 2.44
CA GLY A 124 7.06 -15.85 2.51
C GLY A 124 6.22 -14.60 2.19
N CYS A 125 4.96 -14.76 1.77
CA CYS A 125 4.02 -13.65 1.65
C CYS A 125 3.34 -13.35 2.99
N THR A 126 3.02 -12.08 3.22
CA THR A 126 2.29 -11.63 4.41
C THR A 126 0.83 -12.08 4.34
N ARG A 127 0.28 -12.51 5.46
CA ARG A 127 -1.15 -12.75 5.63
C ARG A 127 -1.78 -11.54 6.29
N ILE A 128 -3.05 -11.28 5.97
CA ILE A 128 -3.74 -10.12 6.54
C ILE A 128 -3.91 -10.23 8.06
N GLU A 129 -4.09 -11.44 8.57
CA GLU A 129 -4.20 -11.75 10.00
C GLU A 129 -2.91 -11.52 10.78
N ASP A 130 -1.76 -11.48 10.11
CA ASP A 130 -0.44 -11.24 10.73
C ASP A 130 -0.10 -9.75 10.81
N VAL A 131 -1.00 -8.87 10.35
CA VAL A 131 -0.76 -7.42 10.27
C VAL A 131 -1.71 -6.66 11.18
N ASP A 132 -1.15 -5.89 12.11
CA ASP A 132 -1.93 -4.98 12.96
C ASP A 132 -2.29 -3.71 12.16
N LEU A 133 -3.47 -3.72 11.56
CA LEU A 133 -3.97 -2.62 10.75
C LEU A 133 -4.67 -1.55 11.61
N ILE A 134 -4.43 -0.29 11.26
CA ILE A 134 -5.23 0.81 11.82
C ILE A 134 -6.69 0.68 11.34
N LYS A 135 -7.63 1.05 12.20
CA LYS A 135 -9.02 1.25 11.79
C LYS A 135 -9.11 2.53 10.94
N TYR A 136 -8.97 2.34 9.62
CA TYR A 136 -8.91 3.45 8.67
C TYR A 136 -10.30 3.97 8.29
N ASP A 137 -10.53 5.27 8.45
CA ASP A 137 -11.74 5.97 8.01
C ASP A 137 -11.54 6.52 6.59
N ALA A 138 -11.96 5.75 5.60
CA ALA A 138 -11.84 6.11 4.19
C ALA A 138 -12.71 7.33 3.82
N LYS A 139 -13.87 7.52 4.46
CA LYS A 139 -14.75 8.65 4.22
C LYS A 139 -14.08 9.94 4.67
N LYS A 140 -13.59 9.99 5.89
CA LYS A 140 -12.82 11.12 6.43
C LYS A 140 -11.58 11.42 5.58
N ALA A 141 -10.87 10.39 5.13
CA ALA A 141 -9.72 10.55 4.25
C ALA A 141 -10.09 11.19 2.90
N ALA A 142 -11.22 10.78 2.31
CA ALA A 142 -11.72 11.36 1.07
C ALA A 142 -12.14 12.82 1.23
N GLU A 143 -12.84 13.16 2.30
CA GLU A 143 -13.25 14.53 2.63
C GLU A 143 -12.04 15.47 2.81
N GLN A 144 -10.97 14.97 3.43
CA GLN A 144 -9.76 15.75 3.71
C GLN A 144 -8.73 15.74 2.56
N LYS A 145 -8.95 14.96 1.49
CA LYS A 145 -7.96 14.70 0.44
C LYS A 145 -7.26 15.95 -0.07
N ASN A 146 -8.02 16.95 -0.53
CA ASN A 146 -7.45 18.15 -1.15
C ASN A 146 -6.65 18.99 -0.16
N GLN A 147 -7.10 19.11 1.08
CA GLN A 147 -6.40 19.80 2.15
C GLN A 147 -5.07 19.10 2.48
N VAL A 148 -5.11 17.78 2.62
CA VAL A 148 -3.92 16.96 2.93
C VAL A 148 -2.90 17.03 1.80
N LEU A 149 -3.31 16.93 0.54
CA LEU A 149 -2.40 17.04 -0.61
C LEU A 149 -1.73 18.42 -0.66
N SER A 150 -2.48 19.50 -0.44
CA SER A 150 -1.93 20.87 -0.41
C SER A 150 -0.91 21.05 0.72
N LEU A 151 -1.22 20.59 1.93
CA LEU A 151 -0.31 20.68 3.07
C LEU A 151 0.92 19.80 2.91
N TRP A 152 0.75 18.59 2.37
CA TRP A 152 1.87 17.68 2.12
C TRP A 152 2.84 18.25 1.08
N SER A 153 2.33 18.78 -0.03
CA SER A 153 3.15 19.45 -1.03
C SER A 153 3.99 20.60 -0.43
N LYS A 154 3.38 21.43 0.42
CA LYS A 154 4.10 22.52 1.11
C LYS A 154 5.13 21.99 2.11
N THR A 155 4.86 20.85 2.74
CA THR A 155 5.77 20.24 3.72
C THR A 155 7.01 19.66 3.05
N THR A 156 6.85 19.10 1.85
CA THR A 156 7.93 18.42 1.12
C THR A 156 8.68 19.33 0.14
N SER A 157 8.09 20.45 -0.32
CA SER A 157 8.74 21.38 -1.28
C SER A 157 10.01 22.07 -0.71
N GLY A 158 10.25 22.01 0.57
CA GLY A 158 11.48 22.51 1.21
C GLY A 158 12.51 21.42 1.52
N SER A 159 12.26 20.17 1.08
CA SER A 159 13.08 18.99 1.45
C SER A 159 14.05 18.54 0.33
N PHE A 160 14.25 19.37 -0.71
CA PHE A 160 15.20 19.12 -1.80
C PHE A 160 16.14 20.28 -1.99
#